data_75dd6fbd9144edd9ecea6f1b50b8048f
#
_entry.id   75dd6fbd9144edd9ecea6f1b50b8048f
#
_cell.length_a   1.000
_cell.length_b   1.000
_cell.length_c   1.000
_cell.angle_alpha   90.00
_cell.angle_beta   90.00
_cell.angle_gamma   90.00
#
_symmetry.space_group_name_H-M   'P 1'
#
loop_
_entity.id
_entity.type
_entity.pdbx_description
1 polymer ?
#
loop_
_entity_poly.entity_id
_entity_poly.type
_entity_poly.pdbx_seq_one_letter_code
_entity_poly.pdbx_strand_id
1 'polypeptide(L)'
;MTYTFNMPFDGQSLGNSKPQVRANFNYIASSFAINHQDYNTATVGMHKFVQMPEQVSDPTTGAAIGDLYTKTAQSFTNLFWRQESGGAD
;
A
#
# COMPACT_ATOMS: atom_id res chain seq x y z
N MET A 1 13.15 9.10 3.70
CA MET A 1 13.40 7.71 4.11
C MET A 1 13.27 6.81 2.91
N THR A 2 14.22 5.89 2.71
CA THR A 2 14.29 5.05 1.52
C THR A 2 14.29 3.58 1.92
N TYR A 3 13.48 2.80 1.24
CA TYR A 3 13.48 1.34 1.41
C TYR A 3 14.49 0.73 0.45
N THR A 4 15.36 -0.15 0.95
CA THR A 4 16.38 -0.83 0.15
C THR A 4 15.97 -2.28 -0.06
N PHE A 5 15.77 -2.65 -1.33
CA PHE A 5 15.41 -4.01 -1.70
C PHE A 5 16.62 -4.95 -1.59
N ASN A 6 16.35 -6.24 -1.42
CA ASN A 6 17.36 -7.31 -1.42
C ASN A 6 18.44 -7.13 -0.34
N MET A 7 18.02 -6.75 0.86
CA MET A 7 18.93 -6.54 1.98
C MET A 7 18.59 -7.47 3.15
N PRO A 8 19.57 -8.12 3.78
CA PRO A 8 20.97 -8.20 3.32
C PRO A 8 21.11 -9.17 2.15
N PHE A 9 22.05 -8.92 1.26
CA PHE A 9 22.34 -9.85 0.16
C PHE A 9 23.43 -10.84 0.55
N ASP A 10 23.51 -11.94 -0.22
CA ASP A 10 24.53 -12.98 0.02
C ASP A 10 25.93 -12.39 -0.04
N GLY A 11 26.75 -12.72 0.94
CA GLY A 11 28.12 -12.22 1.03
C GLY A 11 28.26 -10.85 1.67
N GLN A 12 27.17 -10.17 1.98
CA GLN A 12 27.23 -8.89 2.67
C GLN A 12 27.50 -9.09 4.16
N SER A 13 28.40 -8.30 4.74
CA SER A 13 28.66 -8.38 6.18
C SER A 13 27.50 -7.81 6.97
N LEU A 14 27.29 -8.35 8.18
CA LEU A 14 26.24 -7.86 9.08
C LEU A 14 26.46 -6.39 9.44
N GLY A 15 27.71 -5.97 9.64
CA GLY A 15 28.02 -4.58 9.97
C GLY A 15 27.66 -3.62 8.86
N ASN A 16 27.85 -4.03 7.61
CA ASN A 16 27.52 -3.19 6.45
C ASN A 16 26.00 -3.17 6.17
N SER A 17 25.30 -4.26 6.48
CA SER A 17 23.85 -4.30 6.24
C SER A 17 23.03 -3.68 7.36
N LYS A 18 23.58 -3.55 8.57
CA LYS A 18 22.84 -3.10 9.74
C LYS A 18 22.13 -1.75 9.56
N PRO A 19 22.77 -0.69 9.05
CA PRO A 19 22.07 0.58 8.88
C PRO A 19 20.98 0.50 7.81
N GLN A 20 21.15 -0.33 6.78
CA GLN A 20 20.14 -0.50 5.74
C GLN A 20 18.93 -1.27 6.25
N VAL A 21 19.15 -2.32 7.04
CA VAL A 21 18.07 -3.08 7.67
C VAL A 21 17.28 -2.19 8.62
N ARG A 22 17.98 -1.38 9.41
CA ARG A 22 17.32 -0.43 10.32
C ARG A 22 16.48 0.57 9.55
N ALA A 23 17.01 1.13 8.46
CA ALA A 23 16.29 2.08 7.62
C ALA A 23 15.05 1.43 7.00
N ASN A 24 15.14 0.18 6.59
CA ASN A 24 14.00 -0.55 6.03
C ASN A 24 12.89 -0.74 7.06
N PHE A 25 13.23 -1.12 8.29
CA PHE A 25 12.23 -1.26 9.35
C PHE A 25 11.57 0.09 9.66
N ASN A 26 12.35 1.17 9.71
CA ASN A 26 11.82 2.50 9.95
C ASN A 26 10.89 2.95 8.82
N TYR A 27 11.24 2.64 7.58
CA TYR A 27 10.39 2.94 6.43
C TYR A 27 9.07 2.19 6.50
N ILE A 28 9.11 0.89 6.83
CA ILE A 28 7.91 0.07 6.96
C ILE A 28 7.00 0.63 8.06
N ALA A 29 7.57 0.96 9.23
CA ALA A 29 6.79 1.49 10.34
C ALA A 29 6.14 2.83 9.99
N SER A 30 6.88 3.72 9.34
CA SER A 30 6.34 5.03 8.94
C SER A 30 5.23 4.90 7.90
N SER A 31 5.41 3.99 6.93
CA SER A 31 4.42 3.76 5.89
C SER A 31 3.15 3.14 6.46
N PHE A 32 3.31 2.20 7.37
CA PHE A 32 2.20 1.53 8.03
C PHE A 32 1.35 2.52 8.85
N ALA A 33 1.99 3.45 9.54
CA ALA A 33 1.31 4.39 10.42
C ALA A 33 0.45 5.42 9.69
N ILE A 34 0.59 5.55 8.38
CA ILE A 34 -0.21 6.52 7.61
C ILE A 34 -1.70 6.16 7.70
N ASN A 35 -2.06 4.92 7.41
CA ASN A 35 -3.46 4.49 7.33
C ASN A 35 -3.86 3.52 8.45
N HIS A 36 -2.91 3.08 9.26
CA HIS A 36 -3.13 2.11 10.31
C HIS A 36 -2.69 2.67 11.65
N GLN A 37 -3.26 2.14 12.73
CA GLN A 37 -2.78 2.41 14.07
C GLN A 37 -1.37 1.86 14.21
N ASP A 38 -0.48 2.69 14.73
CA ASP A 38 0.95 2.42 14.77
C ASP A 38 1.30 1.28 15.73
N TYR A 39 2.53 0.79 15.59
CA TYR A 39 3.11 -0.16 16.55
C TYR A 39 3.14 0.45 17.94
N ASN A 40 3.07 -0.39 18.96
CA ASN A 40 3.09 0.02 20.37
C ASN A 40 1.82 0.76 20.82
N THR A 41 0.75 0.68 20.07
CA THR A 41 -0.58 1.15 20.49
C THR A 41 -1.48 -0.04 20.78
N ALA A 42 -2.50 0.15 21.60
CA ALA A 42 -3.44 -0.92 21.94
C ALA A 42 -4.24 -1.39 20.74
N THR A 43 -4.40 -0.53 19.73
CA THR A 43 -5.18 -0.82 18.52
C THR A 43 -4.29 -1.03 17.29
N VAL A 44 -3.04 -1.47 17.50
CA VAL A 44 -2.08 -1.67 16.42
C VAL A 44 -2.68 -2.47 15.26
N GLY A 45 -2.42 -2.00 14.05
CA GLY A 45 -2.88 -2.67 12.83
C GLY A 45 -4.29 -2.34 12.40
N MET A 46 -5.12 -1.76 13.25
CA MET A 46 -6.46 -1.33 12.85
C MET A 46 -6.35 -0.18 11.86
N HIS A 47 -7.23 -0.19 10.87
CA HIS A 47 -7.28 0.89 9.89
C HIS A 47 -7.82 2.16 10.52
N LYS A 48 -7.12 3.27 10.31
CA LYS A 48 -7.66 4.60 10.64
C LYS A 48 -8.58 5.07 9.52
N PHE A 49 -8.18 4.83 8.28
CA PHE A 49 -8.93 5.12 7.07
C PHE A 49 -8.26 4.40 5.92
N VAL A 50 -8.90 4.40 4.76
CA VAL A 50 -8.34 3.82 3.54
C VAL A 50 -8.20 4.93 2.51
N GLN A 51 -6.99 5.12 2.00
CA GLN A 51 -6.72 6.08 0.94
C GLN A 51 -6.39 5.33 -0.35
N MET A 52 -6.99 5.76 -1.44
CA MET A 52 -6.77 5.16 -2.75
C MET A 52 -6.37 6.25 -3.74
N PRO A 53 -5.21 6.12 -4.39
CA PRO A 53 -4.84 7.07 -5.44
C PRO A 53 -5.87 7.05 -6.56
N GLU A 54 -6.18 8.22 -7.09
CA GLU A 54 -7.12 8.36 -8.20
C GLU A 54 -6.58 7.65 -9.44
N GLN A 55 -7.40 6.86 -10.09
CA GLN A 55 -7.05 6.18 -11.33
C GLN A 55 -7.51 7.02 -12.52
N VAL A 56 -6.73 7.01 -13.60
CA VAL A 56 -7.06 7.76 -14.82
C VAL A 56 -8.15 7.05 -15.65
N SER A 57 -8.30 5.75 -15.44
CA SER A 57 -9.29 4.95 -16.14
C SER A 57 -9.74 3.80 -15.25
N ASP A 58 -10.81 3.13 -15.65
CA ASP A 58 -11.30 1.98 -14.90
C ASP A 58 -10.25 0.87 -14.91
N PRO A 59 -9.96 0.25 -13.74
CA PRO A 59 -9.04 -0.88 -13.70
C PRO A 59 -9.57 -2.07 -14.49
N THR A 60 -8.64 -2.86 -15.01
CA THR A 60 -9.00 -4.12 -15.66
C THR A 60 -9.25 -5.17 -14.59
N THR A 61 -10.40 -5.84 -14.64
CA THR A 61 -10.72 -6.93 -13.73
C THR A 61 -10.62 -8.27 -14.44
N GLY A 62 -10.23 -9.30 -13.69
CA GLY A 62 -10.24 -10.67 -14.16
C GLY A 62 -11.54 -11.37 -13.77
N ALA A 63 -11.67 -12.64 -14.16
CA ALA A 63 -12.80 -13.47 -13.75
C ALA A 63 -12.77 -13.66 -12.22
N ALA A 64 -13.92 -13.55 -11.57
CA ALA A 64 -14.09 -13.71 -10.13
C ALA A 64 -13.30 -12.68 -9.30
N ILE A 65 -12.96 -11.54 -9.91
CA ILE A 65 -12.24 -10.44 -9.23
C ILE A 65 -13.02 -9.15 -9.42
N GLY A 66 -13.24 -8.43 -8.33
CA GLY A 66 -13.81 -7.09 -8.38
C GLY A 66 -12.80 -6.09 -7.85
N ASP A 67 -12.91 -4.84 -8.28
CA ASP A 67 -12.01 -3.76 -7.88
C ASP A 67 -12.77 -2.63 -7.20
N LEU A 68 -12.19 -2.12 -6.13
CA LEU A 68 -12.66 -0.91 -5.47
C LEU A 68 -11.59 0.15 -5.71
N TYR A 69 -11.98 1.30 -6.30
CA TYR A 69 -11.01 2.30 -6.72
C TYR A 69 -11.62 3.69 -6.71
N THR A 70 -10.80 4.70 -6.90
CA THR A 70 -11.25 6.08 -7.03
C THR A 70 -10.88 6.62 -8.41
N LYS A 71 -11.74 7.47 -8.94
CA LYS A 71 -11.55 8.09 -10.25
C LYS A 71 -12.28 9.43 -10.24
N THR A 72 -11.81 10.38 -11.06
CA THR A 72 -12.48 11.66 -11.19
C THR A 72 -13.83 11.49 -11.88
N ALA A 73 -14.87 12.03 -11.24
CA ALA A 73 -16.19 12.16 -11.83
C ALA A 73 -16.78 13.50 -11.38
N GLN A 74 -17.30 14.28 -12.32
CA GLN A 74 -17.89 15.60 -12.04
C GLN A 74 -16.91 16.51 -11.29
N SER A 75 -15.64 16.48 -11.70
CA SER A 75 -14.54 17.30 -11.17
C SER A 75 -14.09 16.94 -9.76
N PHE A 76 -14.54 15.82 -9.22
CA PHE A 76 -14.14 15.34 -7.89
C PHE A 76 -13.71 13.88 -7.96
N THR A 77 -12.83 13.50 -7.04
CA THR A 77 -12.46 12.09 -6.87
C THR A 77 -13.59 11.37 -6.17
N ASN A 78 -14.10 10.33 -6.79
CA ASN A 78 -15.22 9.53 -6.28
C ASN A 78 -14.82 8.06 -6.15
N LEU A 79 -15.52 7.36 -5.26
CA LEU A 79 -15.33 5.93 -5.05
C LEU A 79 -16.18 5.15 -6.04
N PHE A 80 -15.55 4.13 -6.68
CA PHE A 80 -16.19 3.27 -7.64
C PHE A 80 -15.96 1.80 -7.28
N TRP A 81 -16.87 0.97 -7.72
CA TRP A 81 -16.77 -0.47 -7.64
C TRP A 81 -16.86 -1.05 -9.05
N ARG A 82 -15.92 -1.94 -9.42
CA ARG A 82 -15.97 -2.62 -10.70
C ARG A 82 -16.14 -4.11 -10.49
N GLN A 83 -17.13 -4.68 -11.16
CA GLN A 83 -17.40 -6.12 -11.10
C GLN A 83 -16.35 -6.89 -11.87
N GLU A 84 -16.38 -8.21 -11.72
CA GLU A 84 -15.50 -9.08 -12.49
C GLU A 84 -15.70 -8.87 -13.99
N SER A 85 -14.70 -9.29 -14.77
CA SER A 85 -14.71 -9.15 -16.21
C SER A 85 -15.97 -9.79 -16.82
N GLY A 86 -16.70 -8.99 -17.63
CA GLY A 86 -17.96 -9.41 -18.23
C GLY A 86 -19.19 -9.03 -17.42
N GLY A 87 -19.05 -8.51 -16.20
CA GLY A 87 -20.14 -8.00 -15.40
C GLY A 87 -20.40 -6.53 -15.69
N ALA A 88 -21.53 -6.01 -15.19
CA ALA A 88 -21.83 -4.58 -15.22
C ALA A 88 -21.28 -3.91 -13.97
N ASP A 89 -20.81 -2.68 -14.15
CA ASP A 89 -20.31 -1.89 -13.01
C ASP A 89 -21.46 -1.36 -12.16
#